data_3eb2c18284369ecabe1d1450251ab19b
#
_entry.id   3eb2c18284369ecabe1d1450251ab19b
#
_cell.length_a   1.000
_cell.length_b   1.000
_cell.length_c   1.000
_cell.angle_alpha   90.00
_cell.angle_beta   90.00
_cell.angle_gamma   90.00
#
_symmetry.space_group_name_H-M   'P 1'
#
loop_
_entity.id
_entity.type
_entity.pdbx_description
1 polymer ?
#
loop_
_entity_poly.entity_id
_entity_poly.type
_entity_poly.pdbx_seq_one_letter_code
_entity_poly.pdbx_strand_id
1 'polypeptide(L)'
;RYIVCVTKGKKVKVEFPVLGETLVSSVRQVGSFINPNNRSFKIEVPVTNKNGNVKPNLTAKLQINDYTNTKAILIPQSIISENAQGDQFIYVVINKDANNEAVAKKVIIKTGKTQGDIIEVIANLEPGTEVVKEGARSVNNGQTVKVINQ
;
A
#
# COMPACT_ATOMS: atom_id res chain seq x y z
N ARG A 1 -16.71 -4.61 -8.46
CA ARG A 1 -16.01 -4.67 -7.14
C ARG A 1 -15.68 -3.29 -6.56
N TYR A 2 -15.51 -2.24 -7.39
CA TYR A 2 -15.05 -0.92 -6.94
C TYR A 2 -16.17 0.04 -6.50
N ILE A 3 -17.41 -0.16 -6.89
CA ILE A 3 -18.51 0.76 -6.59
C ILE A 3 -18.74 0.96 -5.08
N VAL A 4 -18.53 -0.10 -4.30
CA VAL A 4 -18.71 -0.06 -2.82
C VAL A 4 -17.63 0.76 -2.14
N CYS A 5 -16.44 0.88 -2.77
CA CYS A 5 -15.31 1.62 -2.22
C CYS A 5 -15.36 3.12 -2.54
N VAL A 6 -16.16 3.54 -3.53
CA VAL A 6 -16.29 4.93 -3.93
C VAL A 6 -17.48 5.56 -3.23
N THR A 7 -17.21 6.41 -2.25
CA THR A 7 -18.22 7.12 -1.48
C THR A 7 -18.06 8.63 -1.56
N LYS A 8 -19.13 9.38 -1.32
CA LYS A 8 -19.10 10.85 -1.22
C LYS A 8 -18.05 11.30 -0.20
N GLY A 9 -17.28 12.34 -0.55
CA GLY A 9 -16.24 12.92 0.29
C GLY A 9 -14.86 12.27 0.14
N LYS A 10 -14.73 11.12 -0.54
CA LYS A 10 -13.43 10.51 -0.77
C LYS A 10 -12.52 11.41 -1.61
N LYS A 11 -11.27 11.53 -1.20
CA LYS A 11 -10.25 12.29 -1.94
C LYS A 11 -9.93 11.61 -3.28
N VAL A 12 -9.84 12.43 -4.31
CA VAL A 12 -9.56 11.99 -5.68
C VAL A 12 -8.44 12.86 -6.25
N LYS A 13 -7.44 12.22 -6.82
CA LYS A 13 -6.44 12.86 -7.65
C LYS A 13 -6.94 12.78 -9.09
N VAL A 14 -7.15 13.95 -9.69
CA VAL A 14 -7.63 14.11 -11.07
C VAL A 14 -6.45 14.49 -11.93
N GLU A 15 -6.11 13.68 -12.89
CA GLU A 15 -5.04 13.90 -13.84
C GLU A 15 -5.64 14.13 -15.24
N PHE A 16 -5.24 15.22 -15.89
CA PHE A 16 -5.56 15.52 -17.28
C PHE A 16 -4.34 15.26 -18.15
N PRO A 17 -4.19 14.07 -18.75
CA PRO A 17 -2.97 13.70 -19.48
C PRO A 17 -2.64 14.65 -20.63
N VAL A 18 -3.67 15.17 -21.32
CA VAL A 18 -3.51 16.11 -22.44
C VAL A 18 -2.96 17.48 -22.01
N LEU A 19 -3.27 17.91 -20.78
CA LEU A 19 -2.84 19.19 -20.24
C LEU A 19 -1.57 19.08 -19.39
N GLY A 20 -1.16 17.88 -19.00
CA GLY A 20 -0.09 17.66 -18.02
C GLY A 20 -0.45 18.14 -16.61
N GLU A 21 -1.72 18.47 -16.35
CA GLU A 21 -2.17 19.02 -15.07
C GLU A 21 -2.74 17.95 -14.15
N THR A 22 -2.45 18.09 -12.86
CA THR A 22 -2.99 17.25 -11.81
C THR A 22 -3.62 18.09 -10.71
N LEU A 23 -4.84 17.72 -10.32
CA LEU A 23 -5.62 18.41 -9.28
C LEU A 23 -6.02 17.42 -8.20
N VAL A 24 -6.18 17.92 -6.97
CA VAL A 24 -6.77 17.15 -5.85
C VAL A 24 -8.18 17.68 -5.62
N SER A 25 -9.13 16.76 -5.57
CA SER A 25 -10.55 17.06 -5.33
C SER A 25 -11.18 15.98 -4.46
N SER A 26 -12.49 15.97 -4.36
CA SER A 26 -13.25 14.93 -3.65
C SER A 26 -14.50 14.54 -4.42
N VAL A 27 -14.95 13.31 -4.22
CA VAL A 27 -16.20 12.82 -4.81
C VAL A 27 -17.37 13.60 -4.25
N ARG A 28 -18.10 14.30 -5.10
CA ARG A 28 -19.30 15.06 -4.73
C ARG A 28 -20.54 14.16 -4.68
N GLN A 29 -20.67 13.30 -5.68
CA GLN A 29 -21.82 12.41 -5.82
C GLN A 29 -21.41 11.11 -6.52
N VAL A 30 -22.07 10.03 -6.13
CA VAL A 30 -21.93 8.70 -6.75
C VAL A 30 -23.30 8.29 -7.26
N GLY A 31 -23.39 7.94 -8.52
CA GLY A 31 -24.61 7.41 -9.13
C GLY A 31 -24.92 6.00 -8.61
N SER A 32 -26.16 5.73 -8.36
CA SER A 32 -26.65 4.42 -7.90
C SER A 32 -26.85 3.41 -9.03
N PHE A 33 -26.82 3.86 -10.28
CA PHE A 33 -27.04 3.01 -11.46
C PHE A 33 -25.75 2.53 -12.08
N ILE A 34 -25.67 1.22 -12.31
CA ILE A 34 -24.56 0.60 -13.06
C ILE A 34 -25.08 0.30 -14.47
N ASN A 35 -24.41 0.83 -15.47
CA ASN A 35 -24.72 0.51 -16.85
C ASN A 35 -24.33 -0.95 -17.16
N PRO A 36 -25.30 -1.82 -17.55
CA PRO A 36 -25.02 -3.24 -17.76
C PRO A 36 -24.13 -3.53 -18.95
N ASN A 37 -24.12 -2.67 -19.97
CA ASN A 37 -23.37 -2.89 -21.21
C ASN A 37 -21.85 -2.74 -21.03
N ASN A 38 -21.42 -1.75 -20.24
CA ASN A 38 -20.01 -1.45 -20.02
C ASN A 38 -19.57 -1.55 -18.55
N ARG A 39 -20.49 -1.93 -17.65
CA ARG A 39 -20.27 -2.08 -16.20
C ARG A 39 -19.70 -0.82 -15.54
N SER A 40 -20.02 0.35 -16.08
CA SER A 40 -19.62 1.63 -15.54
C SER A 40 -20.71 2.26 -14.69
N PHE A 41 -20.33 3.15 -13.81
CA PHE A 41 -21.23 4.01 -13.04
C PHE A 41 -20.71 5.45 -13.05
N LYS A 42 -21.61 6.41 -12.81
CA LYS A 42 -21.27 7.83 -12.83
C LYS A 42 -20.81 8.27 -11.45
N ILE A 43 -19.75 9.06 -11.42
CA ILE A 43 -19.34 9.85 -10.26
C ILE A 43 -19.18 11.30 -10.66
N GLU A 44 -19.44 12.22 -9.73
CA GLU A 44 -19.20 13.63 -9.92
C GLU A 44 -18.06 14.08 -9.01
N VAL A 45 -17.07 14.70 -9.63
CA VAL A 45 -15.89 15.27 -8.97
C VAL A 45 -15.75 16.72 -9.44
N PRO A 46 -15.93 17.72 -8.55
CA PRO A 46 -15.72 19.11 -8.92
C PRO A 46 -14.26 19.37 -9.21
N VAL A 47 -13.97 20.08 -10.27
CA VAL A 47 -12.61 20.50 -10.62
C VAL A 47 -12.57 22.02 -10.76
N THR A 48 -11.50 22.64 -10.26
CA THR A 48 -11.28 24.07 -10.42
C THR A 48 -10.61 24.31 -11.77
N ASN A 49 -11.23 25.13 -12.61
CA ASN A 49 -10.72 25.51 -13.94
C ASN A 49 -10.27 26.97 -13.95
N LYS A 50 -9.17 27.28 -13.22
CA LYS A 50 -8.68 28.65 -13.06
C LYS A 50 -8.21 29.29 -14.38
N ASN A 51 -7.59 28.47 -15.22
CA ASN A 51 -6.97 28.94 -16.48
C ASN A 51 -7.87 28.74 -17.69
N GLY A 52 -9.09 28.23 -17.52
CA GLY A 52 -10.00 27.93 -18.62
C GLY A 52 -9.56 26.81 -19.57
N ASN A 53 -8.50 26.07 -19.21
CA ASN A 53 -7.92 25.01 -20.06
C ASN A 53 -8.74 23.73 -20.06
N VAL A 54 -9.47 23.45 -18.98
CA VAL A 54 -10.35 22.28 -18.91
C VAL A 54 -11.60 22.53 -19.73
N LYS A 55 -11.71 21.85 -20.84
CA LYS A 55 -12.84 21.96 -21.78
C LYS A 55 -13.82 20.78 -21.60
N PRO A 56 -15.09 20.95 -21.99
CA PRO A 56 -16.04 19.84 -22.05
C PRO A 56 -15.51 18.69 -22.91
N ASN A 57 -15.84 17.45 -22.51
CA ASN A 57 -15.41 16.21 -23.16
C ASN A 57 -13.90 15.89 -23.06
N LEU A 58 -13.14 16.64 -22.25
CA LEU A 58 -11.75 16.30 -21.97
C LEU A 58 -11.67 15.05 -21.08
N THR A 59 -10.88 14.07 -21.49
CA THR A 59 -10.65 12.86 -20.71
C THR A 59 -9.76 13.14 -19.50
N ALA A 60 -10.17 12.66 -18.34
CA ALA A 60 -9.41 12.72 -17.10
C ALA A 60 -9.21 11.31 -16.53
N LYS A 61 -8.05 11.08 -15.93
CA LYS A 61 -7.75 9.89 -15.15
C LYS A 61 -7.97 10.19 -13.68
N LEU A 62 -8.79 9.36 -13.02
CA LEU A 62 -9.11 9.52 -11.61
C LEU A 62 -8.40 8.44 -10.80
N GLN A 63 -7.65 8.87 -9.79
CA GLN A 63 -7.08 7.99 -8.77
C GLN A 63 -7.84 8.25 -7.47
N ILE A 64 -8.65 7.27 -7.06
CA ILE A 64 -9.49 7.36 -5.87
C ILE A 64 -8.82 6.56 -4.76
N ASN A 65 -8.59 7.22 -3.60
CA ASN A 65 -8.06 6.53 -2.44
C ASN A 65 -9.16 5.67 -1.82
N ASP A 66 -9.01 4.35 -1.91
CA ASP A 66 -9.98 3.38 -1.37
C ASP A 66 -9.61 2.87 0.03
N TYR A 67 -8.36 3.03 0.43
CA TYR A 67 -7.86 2.55 1.71
C TYR A 67 -6.78 3.48 2.29
N THR A 68 -6.85 3.76 3.56
CA THR A 68 -5.82 4.46 4.34
C THR A 68 -5.71 3.82 5.71
N ASN A 69 -4.52 3.41 6.08
CA ASN A 69 -4.18 2.98 7.43
C ASN A 69 -2.95 3.76 7.90
N THR A 70 -3.15 4.70 8.82
CA THR A 70 -2.08 5.56 9.35
C THR A 70 -1.16 4.84 10.32
N LYS A 71 -1.54 3.66 10.78
CA LYS A 71 -0.77 2.81 11.69
C LYS A 71 -0.22 1.56 11.00
N ALA A 72 -0.26 1.53 9.67
CA ALA A 72 0.24 0.40 8.91
C ALA A 72 1.75 0.24 9.08
N ILE A 73 2.18 -0.98 9.38
CA ILE A 73 3.58 -1.38 9.28
C ILE A 73 3.77 -1.92 7.87
N LEU A 74 4.65 -1.28 7.11
CA LEU A 74 4.91 -1.64 5.72
C LEU A 74 6.28 -2.29 5.60
N ILE A 75 6.33 -3.46 4.97
CA ILE A 75 7.57 -4.17 4.72
C ILE A 75 7.69 -4.55 3.24
N PRO A 76 8.91 -4.73 2.71
CA PRO A 76 9.10 -5.27 1.37
C PRO A 76 8.54 -6.70 1.28
N GLN A 77 7.79 -6.99 0.22
CA GLN A 77 7.25 -8.34 -0.01
C GLN A 77 8.35 -9.39 -0.19
N SER A 78 9.52 -8.96 -0.67
CA SER A 78 10.68 -9.83 -0.92
C SER A 78 11.24 -10.53 0.32
N ILE A 79 11.00 -9.98 1.54
CA ILE A 79 11.52 -10.54 2.79
C ILE A 79 10.56 -11.53 3.44
N ILE A 80 9.36 -11.67 2.93
CA ILE A 80 8.37 -12.62 3.44
C ILE A 80 8.65 -14.00 2.87
N SER A 81 8.64 -14.98 3.76
CA SER A 81 8.71 -16.40 3.43
C SER A 81 7.44 -17.11 3.89
N GLU A 82 7.14 -18.26 3.30
CA GLU A 82 6.00 -19.08 3.66
C GLU A 82 6.48 -20.46 4.09
N ASN A 83 5.89 -21.00 5.13
CA ASN A 83 6.20 -22.36 5.57
C ASN A 83 5.32 -23.39 4.85
N ALA A 84 5.57 -24.67 5.11
CA ALA A 84 4.81 -25.77 4.50
C ALA A 84 3.31 -25.80 4.91
N GLN A 85 2.95 -25.10 5.99
CA GLN A 85 1.58 -24.97 6.47
C GLN A 85 0.84 -23.77 5.85
N GLY A 86 1.54 -22.94 5.05
CA GLY A 86 0.99 -21.74 4.43
C GLY A 86 1.07 -20.48 5.32
N ASP A 87 1.76 -20.54 6.47
CA ASP A 87 1.95 -19.38 7.31
C ASP A 87 3.05 -18.48 6.76
N GLN A 88 2.77 -17.21 6.67
CA GLN A 88 3.76 -16.21 6.29
C GLN A 88 4.61 -15.79 7.48
N PHE A 89 5.91 -15.68 7.28
CA PHE A 89 6.84 -15.29 8.30
C PHE A 89 7.97 -14.39 7.78
N ILE A 90 8.58 -13.69 8.71
CA ILE A 90 9.79 -12.89 8.49
C ILE A 90 10.82 -13.20 9.57
N TYR A 91 12.05 -12.75 9.37
CA TYR A 91 13.07 -12.76 10.40
C TYR A 91 13.24 -11.35 10.96
N VAL A 92 13.14 -11.24 12.29
CA VAL A 92 13.43 -10.02 13.05
C VAL A 92 14.77 -10.16 13.75
N VAL A 93 15.40 -9.03 14.02
CA VAL A 93 16.68 -8.94 14.70
C VAL A 93 16.42 -8.71 16.19
N ILE A 94 16.98 -9.58 17.04
CA ILE A 94 16.90 -9.44 18.50
C ILE A 94 18.30 -9.55 19.13
N ASN A 95 18.44 -9.03 20.36
CA ASN A 95 19.68 -9.13 21.14
C ASN A 95 20.92 -8.59 20.41
N LYS A 96 20.78 -7.44 19.76
CA LYS A 96 21.89 -6.76 19.08
C LYS A 96 22.91 -6.28 20.11
N ASP A 97 24.17 -6.66 19.95
CA ASP A 97 25.27 -6.25 20.81
C ASP A 97 26.03 -5.02 20.26
N ALA A 98 27.05 -4.59 21.00
CA ALA A 98 27.90 -3.45 20.62
C ALA A 98 28.73 -3.72 19.33
N ASN A 99 28.92 -4.99 18.95
CA ASN A 99 29.67 -5.38 17.75
C ASN A 99 28.75 -5.54 16.53
N ASN A 100 27.47 -5.17 16.67
CA ASN A 100 26.41 -5.40 15.66
C ASN A 100 26.14 -6.88 15.39
N GLU A 101 26.49 -7.77 16.31
CA GLU A 101 26.02 -9.15 16.27
C GLU A 101 24.64 -9.25 16.91
N ALA A 102 23.77 -10.02 16.30
CA ALA A 102 22.39 -10.16 16.74
C ALA A 102 21.87 -11.54 16.39
N VAL A 103 20.73 -11.89 16.93
CA VAL A 103 20.07 -13.18 16.65
C VAL A 103 18.86 -12.96 15.75
N ALA A 104 18.79 -13.73 14.68
CA ALA A 104 17.62 -13.74 13.80
C ALA A 104 16.52 -14.63 14.40
N LYS A 105 15.37 -14.04 14.68
CA LYS A 105 14.20 -14.74 15.22
C LYS A 105 13.10 -14.78 14.17
N LYS A 106 12.58 -15.99 13.90
CA LYS A 106 11.42 -16.21 13.04
C LYS A 106 10.16 -15.69 13.72
N VAL A 107 9.38 -14.87 13.04
CA VAL A 107 8.09 -14.35 13.50
C VAL A 107 7.04 -14.60 12.43
N ILE A 108 5.98 -15.33 12.81
CA ILE A 108 4.81 -15.53 11.95
C ILE A 108 4.00 -14.24 11.96
N ILE A 109 3.72 -13.70 10.78
CA ILE A 109 3.00 -12.43 10.60
C ILE A 109 1.67 -12.67 9.88
N LYS A 110 0.76 -11.71 10.03
CA LYS A 110 -0.43 -11.63 9.18
C LYS A 110 -0.30 -10.41 8.28
N THR A 111 -0.43 -10.62 7.00
CA THR A 111 -0.34 -9.55 6.00
C THR A 111 -1.71 -9.02 5.63
N GLY A 112 -1.74 -7.77 5.22
CA GLY A 112 -2.93 -7.06 4.77
C GLY A 112 -2.87 -6.75 3.28
N LYS A 113 -3.08 -5.48 2.93
CA LYS A 113 -3.07 -5.02 1.54
C LYS A 113 -1.65 -4.86 1.00
N THR A 114 -1.50 -5.16 -0.29
CA THR A 114 -0.25 -4.98 -1.04
C THR A 114 -0.37 -3.79 -1.98
N GLN A 115 0.71 -3.01 -2.08
CA GLN A 115 0.83 -1.93 -3.06
C GLN A 115 2.24 -1.94 -3.67
N GLY A 116 2.35 -2.35 -4.93
CA GLY A 116 3.65 -2.55 -5.58
C GLY A 116 4.47 -3.59 -4.84
N ASP A 117 5.69 -3.23 -4.44
CA ASP A 117 6.64 -4.13 -3.77
C ASP A 117 6.51 -4.15 -2.24
N ILE A 118 5.58 -3.38 -1.68
CA ILE A 118 5.35 -3.31 -0.25
C ILE A 118 4.03 -3.95 0.15
N ILE A 119 4.01 -4.54 1.34
CA ILE A 119 2.84 -5.18 1.92
C ILE A 119 2.65 -4.71 3.35
N GLU A 120 1.41 -4.54 3.74
CA GLU A 120 1.01 -4.21 5.09
C GLU A 120 1.09 -5.43 6.01
N VAL A 121 1.66 -5.27 7.20
CA VAL A 121 1.59 -6.23 8.29
C VAL A 121 0.53 -5.76 9.28
N ILE A 122 -0.46 -6.61 9.54
CA ILE A 122 -1.62 -6.28 10.38
C ILE A 122 -1.55 -6.94 11.77
N ALA A 123 -0.67 -7.93 11.96
CA ALA A 123 -0.50 -8.57 13.26
C ALA A 123 0.90 -9.16 13.43
N ASN A 124 1.32 -9.29 14.70
CA ASN A 124 2.54 -9.93 15.17
C ASN A 124 3.85 -9.24 14.79
N LEU A 125 3.80 -7.95 14.48
CA LEU A 125 4.97 -7.10 14.31
C LEU A 125 4.73 -5.76 14.99
N GLU A 126 5.70 -5.26 15.75
CA GLU A 126 5.63 -3.97 16.40
C GLU A 126 6.34 -2.89 15.58
N PRO A 127 5.87 -1.63 15.63
CA PRO A 127 6.57 -0.51 15.01
C PRO A 127 7.98 -0.36 15.59
N GLY A 128 8.97 -0.14 14.73
CA GLY A 128 10.37 0.00 15.13
C GLY A 128 11.14 -1.30 15.26
N THR A 129 10.51 -2.45 15.01
CA THR A 129 11.22 -3.74 14.97
C THR A 129 12.18 -3.79 13.77
N GLU A 130 13.46 -4.10 14.02
CA GLU A 130 14.43 -4.33 12.95
C GLU A 130 14.16 -5.67 12.27
N VAL A 131 14.05 -5.64 10.93
CA VAL A 131 13.78 -6.83 10.12
C VAL A 131 14.97 -7.16 9.22
N VAL A 132 15.21 -8.44 8.99
CA VAL A 132 16.25 -8.88 8.06
C VAL A 132 15.78 -8.61 6.62
N LYS A 133 16.48 -7.73 5.90
CA LYS A 133 16.19 -7.38 4.51
C LYS A 133 16.99 -8.22 3.54
N GLU A 134 18.31 -8.15 3.64
CA GLU A 134 19.20 -8.95 2.81
C GLU A 134 19.52 -10.28 3.48
N GLY A 135 19.53 -11.35 2.71
CA GLY A 135 19.71 -12.70 3.25
C GLY A 135 18.50 -13.28 3.95
N ALA A 136 17.34 -12.63 3.93
CA ALA A 136 16.12 -13.10 4.63
C ALA A 136 15.71 -14.55 4.27
N ARG A 137 16.06 -15.02 3.06
CA ARG A 137 15.77 -16.41 2.62
C ARG A 137 16.85 -17.40 2.98
N SER A 138 18.02 -16.95 3.43
CA SER A 138 19.18 -17.79 3.75
C SER A 138 19.41 -17.93 5.26
N VAL A 139 18.72 -17.12 6.05
CA VAL A 139 18.85 -17.10 7.51
C VAL A 139 17.93 -18.14 8.16
N ASN A 140 18.42 -18.79 9.21
CA ASN A 140 17.67 -19.73 10.02
C ASN A 140 17.26 -19.12 11.36
N ASN A 141 16.20 -19.67 11.95
CA ASN A 141 15.76 -19.25 13.28
C ASN A 141 16.82 -19.53 14.34
N GLY A 142 17.16 -18.51 15.13
CA GLY A 142 18.20 -18.59 16.16
C GLY A 142 19.63 -18.39 15.65
N GLN A 143 19.81 -18.11 14.37
CA GLN A 143 21.13 -17.88 13.77
C GLN A 143 21.68 -16.53 14.19
N THR A 144 22.96 -16.50 14.57
CA THR A 144 23.69 -15.23 14.75
C THR A 144 23.95 -14.58 13.41
N VAL A 145 23.63 -13.31 13.30
CA VAL A 145 23.79 -12.49 12.10
C VAL A 145 24.52 -11.20 12.44
N LYS A 146 25.30 -10.70 11.51
CA LYS A 146 25.94 -9.38 11.65
C LYS A 146 25.05 -8.34 10.99
N VAL A 147 24.63 -7.34 11.75
CA VAL A 147 23.78 -6.26 11.26
C VAL A 147 24.65 -5.23 10.55
N ILE A 148 24.41 -5.03 9.27
CA ILE A 148 25.04 -3.99 8.46
C ILE A 148 23.96 -2.95 8.20
N ASN A 149 24.04 -1.81 8.87
CA ASN A 149 23.14 -0.68 8.60
C ASN A 149 23.50 -0.05 7.25
N GLN A 150 22.57 -0.05 6.32
CA GLN A 150 22.65 0.71 5.07
C GLN A 150 21.76 1.94 5.18
#